data_f6aa5899a74a75c6ab85ce93c3166da1
#
_entry.id   f6aa5899a74a75c6ab85ce93c3166da1
#
_cell.length_a   1.000
_cell.length_b   1.000
_cell.length_c   1.000
_cell.angle_alpha   90.00
_cell.angle_beta   90.00
_cell.angle_gamma   90.00
#
_symmetry.space_group_name_H-M   'P 1'
#
loop_
_entity.id
_entity.type
_entity.pdbx_description
1 polymer ?
#
loop_
_entity_poly.entity_id
_entity_poly.type
_entity_poly.pdbx_seq_one_letter_code
_entity_poly.pdbx_strand_id
1 'polypeptide(L)'
;MPLFTVTMRAGQTAGVKNAISRAIHEASVKAGYPEDDMFQRFLCLEPADLKVDLNYPGLPRPRTEKMLMIEVPVSSGTDADRKTRLLAALVEALDGTGTDPNDVMVFLKYKRPLGRYPM
;
A
#
# COMPACT_ATOMS: atom_id res chain seq x y z
N MET A 1 -4.08 -5.24 13.48
CA MET A 1 -3.26 -6.05 12.57
C MET A 1 -3.61 -5.69 11.13
N PRO A 2 -2.83 -4.82 10.50
CA PRO A 2 -3.08 -4.51 9.11
C PRO A 2 -2.44 -5.56 8.20
N LEU A 3 -3.20 -6.05 7.25
CA LEU A 3 -2.66 -6.84 6.15
C LEU A 3 -2.49 -5.91 4.96
N PHE A 4 -1.26 -5.64 4.59
CA PHE A 4 -0.97 -4.84 3.41
C PHE A 4 -0.99 -5.75 2.19
N THR A 5 -1.82 -5.42 1.23
CA THR A 5 -1.79 -6.10 -0.07
C THR A 5 -1.21 -5.14 -1.10
N VAL A 6 -0.10 -5.53 -1.69
CA VAL A 6 0.62 -4.72 -2.66
C VAL A 6 0.43 -5.34 -4.04
N THR A 7 -0.25 -4.63 -4.92
CA THR A 7 -0.42 -5.04 -6.30
C THR A 7 0.56 -4.27 -7.15
N MET A 8 1.31 -4.97 -8.00
CA MET A 8 2.31 -4.38 -8.86
C MET A 8 2.42 -5.16 -10.15
N ARG A 9 3.07 -4.57 -11.13
CA ARG A 9 3.34 -5.24 -12.40
C ARG A 9 4.33 -6.38 -12.20
N ALA A 10 4.12 -7.48 -12.91
CA ALA A 10 5.06 -8.59 -12.92
C ALA A 10 6.41 -8.14 -13.49
N GLY A 11 7.47 -8.87 -13.12
CA GLY A 11 8.81 -8.58 -13.59
C GLY A 11 9.70 -7.86 -12.61
N GLN A 12 9.18 -7.47 -11.44
CA GLN A 12 10.00 -6.85 -10.40
C GLN A 12 10.88 -7.89 -9.73
N THR A 13 12.11 -7.49 -9.39
CA THR A 13 13.06 -8.41 -8.75
C THR A 13 12.70 -8.63 -7.28
N ALA A 14 13.24 -9.72 -6.71
CA ALA A 14 13.09 -9.97 -5.28
C ALA A 14 13.69 -8.84 -4.44
N GLY A 15 14.80 -8.25 -4.89
CA GLY A 15 15.40 -7.12 -4.19
C GLY A 15 14.50 -5.91 -4.11
N VAL A 16 13.82 -5.58 -5.20
CA VAL A 16 12.86 -4.49 -5.24
C VAL A 16 11.70 -4.78 -4.29
N LYS A 17 11.13 -5.98 -4.34
CA LYS A 17 10.02 -6.35 -3.47
C LYS A 17 10.43 -6.32 -2.00
N ASN A 18 11.62 -6.77 -1.67
CA ASN A 18 12.12 -6.74 -0.30
C ASN A 18 12.32 -5.32 0.21
N ALA A 19 12.79 -4.41 -0.63
CA ALA A 19 12.94 -3.00 -0.26
C ALA A 19 11.59 -2.36 0.02
N ILE A 20 10.60 -2.63 -0.83
CA ILE A 20 9.23 -2.15 -0.63
C ILE A 20 8.63 -2.73 0.65
N SER A 21 8.84 -4.02 0.88
CA SER A 21 8.36 -4.68 2.09
C SER A 21 8.90 -4.02 3.36
N ARG A 22 10.21 -3.75 3.40
CA ARG A 22 10.82 -3.08 4.54
C ARG A 22 10.27 -1.68 4.74
N ALA A 23 10.09 -0.94 3.65
CA ALA A 23 9.56 0.42 3.72
C ALA A 23 8.13 0.43 4.28
N ILE A 24 7.29 -0.48 3.84
CA ILE A 24 5.91 -0.60 4.33
C ILE A 24 5.91 -0.93 5.82
N HIS A 25 6.76 -1.86 6.24
CA HIS A 25 6.82 -2.24 7.64
C HIS A 25 7.33 -1.08 8.52
N GLU A 26 8.35 -0.37 8.08
CA GLU A 26 8.83 0.81 8.79
C GLU A 26 7.72 1.85 8.94
N ALA A 27 6.95 2.09 7.88
CA ALA A 27 5.84 3.01 7.92
C ALA A 27 4.76 2.56 8.92
N SER A 28 4.47 1.26 8.95
CA SER A 28 3.52 0.67 9.89
C SER A 28 3.94 0.92 11.34
N VAL A 29 5.20 0.65 11.65
CA VAL A 29 5.73 0.87 12.99
C VAL A 29 5.70 2.35 13.35
N LYS A 30 6.08 3.20 12.43
CA LYS A 30 6.07 4.65 12.63
C LYS A 30 4.66 5.18 12.88
N ALA A 31 3.66 4.55 12.29
CA ALA A 31 2.26 4.91 12.50
C ALA A 31 1.67 4.36 13.81
N GLY A 32 2.44 3.58 14.56
CA GLY A 32 2.03 3.09 15.87
C GLY A 32 1.65 1.63 15.94
N TYR A 33 1.82 0.86 14.86
CA TYR A 33 1.58 -0.57 14.92
C TYR A 33 2.79 -1.31 15.50
N PRO A 34 2.57 -2.44 16.18
CA PRO A 34 3.69 -3.20 16.75
C PRO A 34 4.68 -3.70 15.71
N GLU A 35 5.95 -3.76 16.11
CA GLU A 35 7.02 -4.21 15.22
C GLU A 35 6.86 -5.67 14.77
N ASP A 36 6.27 -6.51 15.61
CA ASP A 36 6.04 -7.92 15.29
C ASP A 36 4.71 -8.17 14.55
N ASP A 37 3.95 -7.12 14.26
CA ASP A 37 2.69 -7.19 13.51
C ASP A 37 2.99 -6.99 12.02
N MET A 38 3.53 -8.02 11.39
CA MET A 38 4.00 -7.95 10.03
C MET A 38 3.21 -8.92 9.14
N PHE A 39 2.29 -8.36 8.35
CA PHE A 39 1.49 -9.13 7.40
C PHE A 39 1.44 -8.39 6.06
N GLN A 40 2.05 -8.98 5.05
CA GLN A 40 2.12 -8.40 3.72
C GLN A 40 1.91 -9.48 2.67
N ARG A 41 1.25 -9.10 1.60
CA ARG A 41 1.02 -9.98 0.46
C ARG A 41 1.30 -9.20 -0.81
N PHE A 42 2.10 -9.76 -1.71
CA PHE A 42 2.44 -9.16 -2.98
C PHE A 42 1.74 -9.89 -4.11
N LEU A 43 1.02 -9.15 -4.92
CA LEU A 43 0.38 -9.66 -6.13
C LEU A 43 1.08 -9.04 -7.33
N CYS A 44 1.84 -9.85 -8.05
CA CYS A 44 2.57 -9.41 -9.22
C CYS A 44 1.80 -9.87 -10.46
N LEU A 45 1.20 -8.92 -11.17
CA LEU A 45 0.24 -9.22 -12.23
C LEU A 45 0.77 -8.86 -13.60
N GLU A 46 0.48 -9.74 -14.57
CA GLU A 46 0.78 -9.48 -15.96
C GLU A 46 -0.12 -8.37 -16.51
N PRO A 47 0.28 -7.69 -17.61
CA PRO A 47 -0.53 -6.60 -18.15
C PRO A 47 -1.99 -6.96 -18.45
N ALA A 48 -2.26 -8.20 -18.82
CA ALA A 48 -3.62 -8.63 -19.09
C ALA A 48 -4.49 -8.67 -17.84
N ASP A 49 -3.87 -8.79 -16.66
CA ASP A 49 -4.58 -8.96 -15.40
C ASP A 49 -4.63 -7.69 -14.56
N LEU A 50 -3.97 -6.62 -15.00
CA LEU A 50 -3.94 -5.36 -14.28
C LEU A 50 -4.17 -4.21 -15.24
N LYS A 51 -5.37 -3.65 -15.20
CA LYS A 51 -5.79 -2.58 -16.11
C LYS A 51 -5.96 -1.31 -15.30
N VAL A 52 -5.13 -0.31 -15.61
CA VAL A 52 -5.06 0.95 -14.87
C VAL A 52 -4.96 2.10 -15.84
N ASP A 53 -5.73 3.16 -15.58
CA ASP A 53 -5.54 4.42 -16.28
C ASP A 53 -4.32 5.10 -15.68
N LEU A 54 -3.28 5.26 -16.48
CA LEU A 54 -2.00 5.78 -16.01
C LEU A 54 -2.05 7.28 -15.69
N ASN A 55 -3.06 7.99 -16.15
CA ASN A 55 -3.15 9.43 -15.99
C ASN A 55 -4.17 9.89 -14.94
N TYR A 56 -5.09 9.05 -14.57
CA TYR A 56 -6.13 9.43 -13.62
C TYR A 56 -5.51 9.66 -12.23
N PRO A 57 -5.85 10.69 -11.52
CA PRO A 57 -6.87 11.73 -11.78
C PRO A 57 -6.32 13.05 -12.36
N GLY A 58 -5.60 12.99 -13.41
CA GLY A 58 -4.99 14.17 -14.01
C GLY A 58 -3.62 14.48 -13.42
N LEU A 59 -2.79 13.44 -13.32
CA LEU A 59 -1.45 13.55 -12.74
C LEU A 59 -0.54 14.44 -13.60
N PRO A 60 0.50 15.04 -13.00
CA PRO A 60 1.46 15.86 -13.75
C PRO A 60 2.20 15.06 -14.82
N ARG A 61 2.32 13.74 -14.62
CA ARG A 61 2.89 12.82 -15.60
C ARG A 61 2.24 11.45 -15.42
N PRO A 62 2.26 10.58 -16.44
CA PRO A 62 1.70 9.24 -16.30
C PRO A 62 2.40 8.42 -15.24
N ARG A 63 1.66 7.51 -14.61
CA ARG A 63 2.27 6.47 -13.78
C ARG A 63 3.08 5.54 -14.66
N THR A 64 4.10 4.93 -14.08
CA THR A 64 4.98 4.02 -14.80
C THR A 64 4.67 2.56 -14.46
N GLU A 65 5.41 1.64 -15.08
CA GLU A 65 5.33 0.22 -14.77
C GLU A 65 5.78 -0.11 -13.34
N LYS A 66 6.37 0.86 -12.63
CA LYS A 66 6.77 0.71 -11.22
C LYS A 66 5.65 1.07 -10.26
N MET A 67 4.45 1.31 -10.74
CA MET A 67 3.34 1.69 -9.89
C MET A 67 3.01 0.63 -8.86
N LEU A 68 2.53 1.10 -7.71
CA LEU A 68 2.12 0.25 -6.59
C LEU A 68 0.69 0.61 -6.19
N MET A 69 -0.14 -0.40 -6.03
CA MET A 69 -1.46 -0.26 -5.44
C MET A 69 -1.42 -0.95 -4.08
N ILE A 70 -1.49 -0.17 -3.01
CA ILE A 70 -1.39 -0.68 -1.66
C ILE A 70 -2.75 -0.62 -0.99
N GLU A 71 -3.28 -1.77 -0.64
CA GLU A 71 -4.55 -1.88 0.07
C GLU A 71 -4.28 -2.15 1.54
N VAL A 72 -4.91 -1.35 2.41
CA VAL A 72 -4.78 -1.48 3.85
C VAL A 72 -6.15 -1.55 4.48
N PRO A 73 -6.55 -2.70 5.05
CA PRO A 73 -7.79 -2.75 5.80
C PRO A 73 -7.59 -2.06 7.15
N VAL A 74 -8.49 -1.16 7.48
CA VAL A 74 -8.48 -0.47 8.77
C VAL A 74 -9.82 -0.67 9.44
N SER A 75 -9.82 -0.70 10.77
CA SER A 75 -11.07 -0.79 11.51
C SER A 75 -11.79 0.55 11.45
N SER A 76 -13.12 0.51 11.52
CA SER A 76 -13.92 1.73 11.50
C SER A 76 -13.65 2.64 12.70
N GLY A 77 -13.08 2.08 13.79
CA GLY A 77 -12.71 2.85 14.97
C GLY A 77 -11.31 3.44 14.93
N THR A 78 -10.56 3.23 13.85
CA THR A 78 -9.23 3.80 13.72
C THR A 78 -9.34 5.32 13.58
N ASP A 79 -8.61 6.06 14.42
CA ASP A 79 -8.71 7.52 14.40
C ASP A 79 -8.06 8.12 13.15
N ALA A 80 -8.47 9.36 12.84
CA ALA A 80 -8.01 10.06 11.65
C ALA A 80 -6.51 10.34 11.69
N ASP A 81 -5.96 10.62 12.87
CA ASP A 81 -4.54 10.90 13.02
C ASP A 81 -3.68 9.69 12.66
N ARG A 82 -4.09 8.49 13.09
CA ARG A 82 -3.35 7.28 12.76
C ARG A 82 -3.38 7.02 11.26
N LYS A 83 -4.54 7.20 10.62
CA LYS A 83 -4.67 7.03 9.17
C LYS A 83 -3.77 8.01 8.43
N THR A 84 -3.79 9.27 8.83
CA THR A 84 -2.96 10.31 8.22
C THR A 84 -1.47 10.00 8.39
N ARG A 85 -1.06 9.58 9.59
CA ARG A 85 0.34 9.23 9.85
C ARG A 85 0.78 8.03 9.02
N LEU A 86 -0.09 7.04 8.87
CA LEU A 86 0.23 5.86 8.06
C LEU A 86 0.42 6.25 6.60
N LEU A 87 -0.48 7.05 6.04
CA LEU A 87 -0.38 7.49 4.65
C LEU A 87 0.91 8.27 4.41
N ALA A 88 1.20 9.23 5.27
CA ALA A 88 2.40 10.05 5.15
C ALA A 88 3.67 9.20 5.28
N ALA A 89 3.68 8.27 6.24
CA ALA A 89 4.84 7.41 6.47
C ALA A 89 5.07 6.45 5.30
N LEU A 90 4.00 5.93 4.70
CA LEU A 90 4.11 5.06 3.52
C LEU A 90 4.75 5.80 2.35
N VAL A 91 4.27 6.99 2.04
CA VAL A 91 4.79 7.77 0.92
C VAL A 91 6.27 8.10 1.15
N GLU A 92 6.60 8.56 2.36
CA GLU A 92 7.98 8.91 2.70
C GLU A 92 8.92 7.72 2.63
N ALA A 93 8.53 6.59 3.21
CA ALA A 93 9.37 5.39 3.22
C ALA A 93 9.57 4.83 1.82
N LEU A 94 8.53 4.84 1.00
CA LEU A 94 8.62 4.36 -0.38
C LEU A 94 9.46 5.28 -1.25
N ASP A 95 9.39 6.58 -1.03
CA ASP A 95 10.25 7.54 -1.72
C ASP A 95 11.73 7.21 -1.44
N GLY A 96 12.05 6.81 -0.22
CA GLY A 96 13.39 6.39 0.16
C GLY A 96 13.89 5.15 -0.57
N THR A 97 13.00 4.33 -1.15
CA THR A 97 13.38 3.18 -1.96
C THR A 97 13.51 3.51 -3.44
N GLY A 98 13.32 4.77 -3.82
CA GLY A 98 13.31 5.20 -5.21
C GLY A 98 11.96 5.08 -5.89
N THR A 99 10.88 4.80 -5.15
CA THR A 99 9.54 4.76 -5.69
C THR A 99 8.97 6.17 -5.71
N ASP A 100 8.69 6.67 -6.91
CA ASP A 100 8.12 8.00 -7.09
C ASP A 100 6.71 8.04 -6.45
N PRO A 101 6.40 9.06 -5.63
CA PRO A 101 5.04 9.21 -5.08
C PRO A 101 3.95 9.19 -6.14
N ASN A 102 4.25 9.63 -7.36
CA ASN A 102 3.31 9.59 -8.48
C ASN A 102 2.89 8.17 -8.84
N ASP A 103 3.70 7.17 -8.50
CA ASP A 103 3.43 5.77 -8.78
C ASP A 103 2.75 5.04 -7.62
N VAL A 104 2.48 5.72 -6.52
CA VAL A 104 1.90 5.08 -5.33
C VAL A 104 0.43 5.41 -5.18
N MET A 105 -0.39 4.38 -5.06
CA MET A 105 -1.82 4.50 -4.76
C MET A 105 -2.11 3.73 -3.50
N VAL A 106 -2.79 4.36 -2.54
CA VAL A 106 -3.14 3.70 -1.28
C VAL A 106 -4.65 3.68 -1.14
N PHE A 107 -5.19 2.50 -0.88
CA PHE A 107 -6.62 2.30 -0.67
C PHE A 107 -6.84 1.83 0.75
N LEU A 108 -7.52 2.64 1.56
CA LEU A 108 -7.90 2.26 2.91
C LEU A 108 -9.25 1.57 2.84
N LYS A 109 -9.31 0.32 3.30
CA LYS A 109 -10.54 -0.46 3.31
C LYS A 109 -11.05 -0.57 4.73
N TYR A 110 -12.28 -0.14 4.97
CA TYR A 110 -12.86 -0.21 6.30
C TYR A 110 -13.47 -1.59 6.53
N LYS A 111 -13.12 -2.19 7.68
CA LYS A 111 -13.69 -3.46 8.08
C LYS A 111 -15.00 -3.24 8.80
N ARG A 112 -15.95 -4.11 8.57
CA ARG A 112 -17.17 -4.14 9.35
C ARG A 112 -16.91 -4.84 10.68
N PRO A 113 -17.60 -4.43 11.75
CA PRO A 113 -17.51 -5.15 13.01
C PRO A 113 -17.95 -6.60 12.83
N LEU A 114 -17.26 -7.50 13.51
CA LEU A 114 -17.66 -8.90 13.53
C LEU A 114 -19.02 -9.07 14.19
N GLY A 115 -19.76 -10.05 13.78
CA GLY A 115 -21.08 -10.33 14.30
C GLY A 115 -22.18 -9.51 13.64
N ARG A 116 -21.84 -8.60 12.78
CA ARG A 116 -22.81 -7.83 12.02
C ARG A 116 -23.16 -8.47 10.70
N TYR A 117 -22.57 -9.57 10.49
CA TYR A 117 -22.83 -10.34 9.34
C TYR A 117 -24.03 -11.16 9.49
N PRO A 118 -24.63 -11.47 8.50
CA PRO A 118 -24.04 -12.02 7.32
C PRO A 118 -23.46 -10.95 6.55
N MET A 119 -22.83 -11.13 6.09
CA MET A 119 -22.37 -10.34 5.38
C MET A 119 -22.73 -10.59 4.23
#